data_a44989e9798256925f84da2bee7c6de3
#
_entry.id   a44989e9798256925f84da2bee7c6de3
#
_cell.length_a   1.000
_cell.length_b   1.000
_cell.length_c   1.000
_cell.angle_alpha   90.00
_cell.angle_beta   90.00
_cell.angle_gamma   90.00
#
_symmetry.space_group_name_H-M   'P 1'
#
loop_
_entity.id
_entity.type
_entity.pdbx_description
1 polymer ?
#
loop_
_entity_poly.entity_id
_entity_poly.type
_entity_poly.pdbx_seq_one_letter_code
_entity_poly.pdbx_strand_id
1 'polypeptide(L)'
;MKFYNFDEIAQAGDCIQFVTSVLGLSVNREGRCQASWRGGDGYNVALKKDGWYDHKIKEGGSLLQLCALAKFSEDIQAAQNFLGEWLGLKTNVVRQRGPMVSARFDDLINQGFKEVKRYSYEDLDGELVHFVSRFEHAEKRKEFMQGTPAGW
;
A
#
# COMPACT_ATOMS: atom_id res chain seq x y z
N MET A 1 1.99 -3.44 11.34
CA MET A 1 2.06 -2.31 10.41
C MET A 1 0.65 -1.83 10.10
N LYS A 2 0.39 -0.56 10.23
CA LYS A 2 -0.93 0.01 9.94
C LYS A 2 -0.96 0.42 8.47
N PHE A 3 -1.96 0.00 7.74
CA PHE A 3 -2.16 0.40 6.35
C PHE A 3 -3.51 1.06 6.19
N TYR A 4 -3.55 2.11 5.38
CA TYR A 4 -4.78 2.72 4.91
C TYR A 4 -5.08 2.26 3.49
N ASN A 5 -6.36 2.06 3.18
CA ASN A 5 -6.77 1.61 1.87
C ASN A 5 -6.67 2.75 0.84
N PHE A 6 -6.04 2.50 -0.31
CA PHE A 6 -5.91 3.47 -1.40
C PHE A 6 -7.27 3.94 -1.95
N ASP A 7 -8.21 3.03 -2.11
CA ASP A 7 -9.53 3.35 -2.65
C ASP A 7 -10.33 4.24 -1.68
N GLU A 8 -10.23 3.99 -0.38
CA GLU A 8 -10.85 4.83 0.65
C GLU A 8 -10.24 6.24 0.67
N ILE A 9 -8.92 6.36 0.53
CA ILE A 9 -8.23 7.65 0.41
C ILE A 9 -8.70 8.38 -0.86
N ALA A 10 -8.80 7.68 -1.99
CA ALA A 10 -9.24 8.26 -3.26
C ALA A 10 -10.70 8.74 -3.20
N GLN A 11 -11.57 8.00 -2.53
CA GLN A 11 -12.99 8.35 -2.38
C GLN A 11 -13.25 9.49 -1.38
N ALA A 12 -12.55 9.47 -0.25
CA ALA A 12 -12.71 10.47 0.80
C ALA A 12 -11.90 11.75 0.55
N GLY A 13 -10.84 11.66 -0.26
CA GLY A 13 -9.89 12.72 -0.49
C GLY A 13 -10.42 13.81 -1.42
N ASP A 14 -9.86 15.01 -1.25
CA ASP A 14 -10.12 16.19 -2.05
C ASP A 14 -8.82 16.99 -2.22
N CYS A 15 -8.31 17.06 -3.46
CA CYS A 15 -7.06 17.76 -3.75
C CYS A 15 -7.15 19.26 -3.44
N ILE A 16 -8.31 19.89 -3.64
CA ILE A 16 -8.51 21.31 -3.34
C ILE A 16 -8.43 21.54 -1.83
N GLN A 17 -9.12 20.71 -1.06
CA GLN A 17 -9.09 20.76 0.39
C GLN A 17 -7.68 20.50 0.95
N PHE A 18 -6.97 19.52 0.39
CA PHE A 18 -5.59 19.22 0.77
C PHE A 18 -4.66 20.42 0.55
N VAL A 19 -4.71 21.03 -0.63
CA VAL A 19 -3.86 22.17 -0.99
C VAL A 19 -4.15 23.37 -0.10
N THR A 20 -5.41 23.66 0.18
CA THR A 20 -5.79 24.82 1.02
C THR A 20 -5.55 24.59 2.51
N SER A 21 -5.89 23.40 3.04
CA SER A 21 -5.85 23.12 4.48
C SER A 21 -4.49 22.60 4.96
N VAL A 22 -3.80 21.78 4.16
CA VAL A 22 -2.55 21.15 4.54
C VAL A 22 -1.34 21.94 4.03
N LEU A 23 -1.35 22.34 2.76
CA LEU A 23 -0.25 23.11 2.17
C LEU A 23 -0.38 24.62 2.41
N GLY A 24 -1.56 25.10 2.84
CA GLY A 24 -1.81 26.53 3.09
C GLY A 24 -1.74 27.40 1.84
N LEU A 25 -1.95 26.83 0.66
CA LEU A 25 -1.89 27.54 -0.61
C LEU A 25 -3.25 28.11 -1.01
N SER A 26 -3.24 29.23 -1.69
CA SER A 26 -4.45 29.80 -2.28
C SER A 26 -4.78 29.14 -3.60
N VAL A 27 -6.07 28.92 -3.84
CA VAL A 27 -6.62 28.45 -5.10
C VAL A 27 -7.36 29.60 -5.77
N ASN A 28 -7.03 29.88 -7.02
CA ASN A 28 -7.65 30.96 -7.78
C ASN A 28 -9.06 30.59 -8.26
N ARG A 29 -9.75 31.50 -8.94
CA ARG A 29 -11.12 31.29 -9.46
C ARG A 29 -11.22 30.20 -10.51
N GLU A 30 -10.12 29.88 -11.18
CA GLU A 30 -10.03 28.82 -12.19
C GLU A 30 -9.71 27.44 -11.57
N GLY A 31 -9.62 27.34 -10.25
CA GLY A 31 -9.28 26.11 -9.55
C GLY A 31 -7.79 25.74 -9.66
N ARG A 32 -6.91 26.75 -9.72
CA ARG A 32 -5.46 26.56 -9.85
C ARG A 32 -4.71 27.07 -8.64
N CYS A 33 -3.60 26.42 -8.33
CA CYS A 33 -2.66 26.86 -7.30
C CYS A 33 -1.22 26.94 -7.82
N GLN A 34 -0.34 27.47 -6.98
CA GLN A 34 1.10 27.48 -7.22
C GLN A 34 1.72 26.15 -6.83
N ALA A 35 2.73 25.70 -7.57
CA ALA A 35 3.51 24.51 -7.23
C ALA A 35 4.65 24.85 -6.26
N SER A 36 4.33 25.17 -5.01
CA SER A 36 5.30 25.59 -3.99
C SER A 36 6.37 24.53 -3.71
N TRP A 37 6.03 23.26 -3.84
CA TRP A 37 6.95 22.11 -3.65
C TRP A 37 8.11 22.05 -4.65
N ARG A 38 8.01 22.75 -5.78
CA ARG A 38 9.10 22.88 -6.77
C ARG A 38 9.55 24.33 -6.95
N GLY A 39 9.18 25.23 -6.05
CA GLY A 39 9.52 26.66 -6.15
C GLY A 39 8.79 27.39 -7.29
N GLY A 40 7.65 26.89 -7.74
CA GLY A 40 6.84 27.52 -8.78
C GLY A 40 6.02 28.68 -8.22
N ASP A 41 6.06 29.82 -8.89
CA ASP A 41 5.40 31.07 -8.52
C ASP A 41 4.13 31.37 -9.35
N GLY A 42 3.89 30.61 -10.40
CA GLY A 42 2.72 30.74 -11.26
C GLY A 42 1.59 29.76 -10.89
N TYR A 43 0.35 30.15 -11.20
CA TYR A 43 -0.85 29.29 -11.02
C TYR A 43 -0.96 28.23 -12.13
N ASN A 44 0.01 27.31 -12.16
CA ASN A 44 0.14 26.28 -13.20
C ASN A 44 -0.51 24.96 -12.85
N VAL A 45 -0.87 24.73 -11.57
CA VAL A 45 -1.44 23.47 -11.10
C VAL A 45 -2.96 23.57 -11.08
N ALA A 46 -3.61 22.87 -12.00
CA ALA A 46 -5.06 22.71 -12.00
C ALA A 46 -5.47 21.64 -11.00
N LEU A 47 -6.47 21.92 -10.19
CA LEU A 47 -7.00 21.05 -9.15
C LEU A 47 -8.42 20.62 -9.46
N LYS A 48 -8.70 19.34 -9.22
CA LYS A 48 -10.04 18.77 -9.12
C LYS A 48 -10.14 18.04 -7.78
N LYS A 49 -11.34 17.59 -7.43
CA LYS A 49 -11.53 16.79 -6.22
C LYS A 49 -10.66 15.54 -6.22
N ASP A 50 -10.64 14.83 -7.33
CA ASP A 50 -10.04 13.51 -7.51
C ASP A 50 -8.65 13.52 -8.18
N GLY A 51 -8.12 14.69 -8.52
CA GLY A 51 -6.84 14.77 -9.20
C GLY A 51 -6.28 16.16 -9.37
N TRP A 52 -5.08 16.22 -9.89
CA TRP A 52 -4.34 17.44 -10.17
C TRP A 52 -3.55 17.31 -11.46
N TYR A 53 -3.20 18.47 -12.06
CA TYR A 53 -2.34 18.52 -13.23
C TYR A 53 -1.52 19.81 -13.24
N ASP A 54 -0.19 19.68 -13.34
CA ASP A 54 0.75 20.80 -13.49
C ASP A 54 1.03 21.04 -14.98
N HIS A 55 0.49 22.12 -15.50
CA HIS A 55 0.63 22.50 -16.91
C HIS A 55 2.06 22.90 -17.32
N LYS A 56 2.91 23.28 -16.37
CA LYS A 56 4.29 23.68 -16.66
C LYS A 56 5.19 22.49 -16.94
N ILE A 57 5.07 21.46 -16.13
CA ILE A 57 5.89 20.23 -16.26
C ILE A 57 5.15 19.09 -16.95
N LYS A 58 3.84 19.28 -17.22
CA LYS A 58 2.96 18.30 -17.88
C LYS A 58 2.85 16.98 -17.11
N GLU A 59 2.75 17.08 -15.80
CA GLU A 59 2.55 15.95 -14.90
C GLU A 59 1.29 16.13 -14.05
N GLY A 60 0.68 15.03 -13.67
CA GLY A 60 -0.50 15.04 -12.83
C GLY A 60 -0.74 13.67 -12.19
N GLY A 61 -1.78 13.59 -11.39
CA GLY A 61 -2.11 12.35 -10.72
C GLY A 61 -3.21 12.47 -9.68
N SER A 62 -3.19 11.53 -8.73
CA SER A 62 -4.12 11.45 -7.62
C SER A 62 -3.70 12.31 -6.42
N LEU A 63 -4.60 12.44 -5.43
CA LEU A 63 -4.28 13.09 -4.15
C LEU A 63 -3.06 12.46 -3.46
N LEU A 64 -2.93 11.14 -3.51
CA LEU A 64 -1.80 10.44 -2.91
C LEU A 64 -0.47 10.86 -3.52
N GLN A 65 -0.41 10.93 -4.85
CA GLN A 65 0.79 11.38 -5.56
C GLN A 65 1.10 12.85 -5.28
N LEU A 66 0.09 13.70 -5.22
CA LEU A 66 0.25 15.10 -4.84
C LEU A 66 0.80 15.25 -3.42
N CYS A 67 0.25 14.52 -2.47
CA CYS A 67 0.70 14.52 -1.08
C CYS A 67 2.16 14.05 -0.96
N ALA A 68 2.51 12.96 -1.64
CA ALA A 68 3.87 12.45 -1.65
C ALA A 68 4.86 13.48 -2.23
N LEU A 69 4.53 14.06 -3.36
CA LEU A 69 5.35 15.05 -4.05
C LEU A 69 5.52 16.34 -3.23
N ALA A 70 4.43 16.88 -2.69
CA ALA A 70 4.42 18.19 -2.03
C ALA A 70 4.95 18.16 -0.59
N LYS A 71 4.87 17.03 0.11
CA LYS A 71 5.14 16.94 1.55
C LYS A 71 6.16 15.88 1.94
N PHE A 72 6.32 14.81 1.19
CA PHE A 72 7.10 13.63 1.58
C PHE A 72 8.20 13.26 0.57
N SER A 73 8.63 14.16 -0.28
CA SER A 73 9.70 13.91 -1.27
C SER A 73 9.51 12.62 -2.07
N GLU A 74 8.27 12.42 -2.55
CA GLU A 74 7.84 11.24 -3.32
C GLU A 74 7.68 9.93 -2.53
N ASP A 75 7.77 9.96 -1.20
CA ASP A 75 7.49 8.79 -0.36
C ASP A 75 5.98 8.51 -0.30
N ILE A 76 5.53 7.55 -1.10
CA ILE A 76 4.13 7.15 -1.22
C ILE A 76 3.61 6.55 0.09
N GLN A 77 4.41 5.78 0.81
CA GLN A 77 3.99 5.15 2.07
C GLN A 77 3.76 6.18 3.17
N ALA A 78 4.65 7.15 3.29
CA ALA A 78 4.50 8.25 4.24
C ALA A 78 3.27 9.12 3.90
N ALA A 79 3.04 9.39 2.63
CA ALA A 79 1.86 10.12 2.16
C ALA A 79 0.55 9.35 2.43
N GLN A 80 0.53 8.05 2.22
CA GLN A 80 -0.62 7.20 2.49
C GLN A 80 -0.99 7.21 3.97
N ASN A 81 -0.01 7.08 4.86
CA ASN A 81 -0.22 7.13 6.30
C ASN A 81 -0.75 8.49 6.73
N PHE A 82 -0.13 9.56 6.25
CA PHE A 82 -0.58 10.92 6.55
C PHE A 82 -2.02 11.19 6.09
N LEU A 83 -2.35 10.84 4.84
CA LEU A 83 -3.69 11.05 4.29
C LEU A 83 -4.75 10.20 5.01
N GLY A 84 -4.42 8.96 5.37
CA GLY A 84 -5.31 8.12 6.15
C GLY A 84 -5.66 8.72 7.51
N GLU A 85 -4.68 9.26 8.21
CA GLU A 85 -4.87 9.96 9.49
C GLU A 85 -5.62 11.29 9.31
N TRP A 86 -5.23 12.10 8.33
CA TRP A 86 -5.86 13.38 8.04
C TRP A 86 -7.34 13.24 7.66
N LEU A 87 -7.69 12.21 6.89
CA LEU A 87 -9.06 11.90 6.49
C LEU A 87 -9.86 11.15 7.57
N GLY A 88 -9.22 10.77 8.69
CA GLY A 88 -9.85 10.02 9.76
C GLY A 88 -10.28 8.61 9.37
N LEU A 89 -9.59 7.99 8.43
CA LEU A 89 -9.89 6.64 7.94
C LEU A 89 -9.50 5.58 8.98
N LYS A 90 -10.20 4.46 8.96
CA LYS A 90 -9.83 3.31 9.78
C LYS A 90 -8.61 2.61 9.20
N THR A 91 -7.64 2.29 10.04
CA THR A 91 -6.52 1.46 9.63
C THR A 91 -6.98 0.04 9.36
N ASN A 92 -6.65 -0.47 8.20
CA ASN A 92 -6.66 -1.91 7.98
C ASN A 92 -5.48 -2.48 8.74
N VAL A 93 -5.74 -3.04 9.91
CA VAL A 93 -4.76 -3.87 10.58
C VAL A 93 -4.63 -5.10 9.69
N VAL A 94 -3.52 -5.22 8.97
CA VAL A 94 -3.12 -6.54 8.50
C VAL A 94 -2.98 -7.35 9.79
N ARG A 95 -3.99 -8.14 10.09
CA ARG A 95 -3.84 -9.19 11.09
C ARG A 95 -2.65 -9.99 10.59
N GLN A 96 -1.50 -9.81 11.25
CA GLN A 96 -0.50 -10.85 11.18
C GLN A 96 -1.30 -12.11 11.45
N ARG A 97 -1.42 -12.95 10.44
CA ARG A 97 -2.02 -14.26 10.63
C ARG A 97 -1.10 -14.92 11.65
N GLY A 98 -1.49 -14.79 12.89
CA GLY A 98 -0.81 -15.42 14.00
C GLY A 98 -0.89 -16.95 13.87
N PRO A 99 -0.61 -17.67 14.90
CA PRO A 99 -0.25 -19.09 14.93
C PRO A 99 -1.20 -20.11 14.27
N MET A 100 -2.26 -19.65 13.57
CA MET A 100 -3.16 -20.57 12.82
C MET A 100 -2.44 -21.38 11.71
N VAL A 101 -1.28 -20.92 11.26
CA VAL A 101 -0.53 -21.62 10.21
C VAL A 101 0.26 -22.80 10.82
N SER A 102 0.77 -22.65 12.03
CA SER A 102 1.42 -23.75 12.74
C SER A 102 0.43 -24.87 13.11
N ALA A 103 -0.80 -24.52 13.51
CA ALA A 103 -1.83 -25.50 13.83
C ALA A 103 -2.18 -26.39 12.63
N ARG A 104 -2.29 -25.84 11.41
CA ARG A 104 -2.56 -26.65 10.21
C ARG A 104 -1.39 -27.56 9.86
N PHE A 105 -0.16 -27.12 10.03
CA PHE A 105 1.02 -27.97 9.84
C PHE A 105 1.01 -29.15 10.82
N ASP A 106 0.82 -28.86 12.10
CA ASP A 106 0.75 -29.87 13.16
C ASP A 106 -0.42 -30.85 12.91
N ASP A 107 -1.56 -30.37 12.45
CA ASP A 107 -2.70 -31.20 12.08
C ASP A 107 -2.38 -32.15 10.92
N LEU A 108 -1.67 -31.69 9.90
CA LEU A 108 -1.26 -32.55 8.78
C LEU A 108 -0.29 -33.63 9.24
N ILE A 109 0.70 -33.29 10.04
CA ILE A 109 1.67 -34.23 10.62
C ILE A 109 0.96 -35.26 11.51
N ASN A 110 0.05 -34.81 12.37
CA ASN A 110 -0.76 -35.68 13.26
C ASN A 110 -1.67 -36.62 12.48
N GLN A 111 -2.13 -36.21 11.30
CA GLN A 111 -2.91 -37.04 10.39
C GLN A 111 -2.07 -38.02 9.56
N GLY A 112 -0.74 -38.01 9.74
CA GLY A 112 0.18 -38.91 9.03
C GLY A 112 0.69 -38.40 7.69
N PHE A 113 0.48 -37.13 7.38
CA PHE A 113 1.08 -36.51 6.19
C PHE A 113 2.58 -36.30 6.42
N LYS A 114 3.35 -36.43 5.34
CA LYS A 114 4.79 -36.16 5.32
C LYS A 114 5.10 -35.09 4.30
N GLU A 115 5.93 -34.10 4.68
CA GLU A 115 6.47 -33.15 3.72
C GLU A 115 7.46 -33.86 2.80
N VAL A 116 7.16 -33.90 1.53
CA VAL A 116 7.97 -34.60 0.52
C VAL A 116 8.78 -33.66 -0.34
N LYS A 117 8.33 -32.45 -0.51
CA LYS A 117 9.03 -31.44 -1.31
C LYS A 117 8.68 -30.03 -0.86
N ARG A 118 9.69 -29.14 -0.88
CA ARG A 118 9.54 -27.71 -0.64
C ARG A 118 10.02 -26.93 -1.85
N TYR A 119 9.22 -25.96 -2.30
CA TYR A 119 9.54 -25.04 -3.37
C TYR A 119 9.75 -23.66 -2.76
N SER A 120 10.95 -23.13 -2.88
CA SER A 120 11.30 -21.79 -2.40
C SER A 120 11.14 -20.78 -3.53
N TYR A 121 10.60 -19.61 -3.19
CA TYR A 121 10.45 -18.48 -4.09
C TYR A 121 11.22 -17.31 -3.52
N GLU A 122 12.17 -16.83 -4.29
CA GLU A 122 13.07 -15.73 -3.93
C GLU A 122 12.69 -14.49 -4.73
N ASP A 123 13.02 -13.31 -4.21
CA ASP A 123 12.91 -12.05 -4.93
C ASP A 123 14.12 -11.85 -5.88
N LEU A 124 14.19 -10.68 -6.51
CA LEU A 124 15.27 -10.35 -7.44
C LEU A 124 16.65 -10.21 -6.75
N ASP A 125 16.66 -10.02 -5.44
CA ASP A 125 17.88 -9.90 -4.62
C ASP A 125 18.31 -11.25 -4.03
N GLY A 126 17.55 -12.32 -4.31
CA GLY A 126 17.82 -13.68 -3.84
C GLY A 126 17.32 -13.96 -2.42
N GLU A 127 16.49 -13.06 -1.86
CA GLU A 127 15.91 -13.25 -0.54
C GLU A 127 14.63 -14.10 -0.62
N LEU A 128 14.50 -15.04 0.31
CA LEU A 128 13.33 -15.93 0.37
C LEU A 128 12.08 -15.14 0.72
N VAL A 129 11.13 -15.08 -0.20
CA VAL A 129 9.84 -14.39 -0.02
C VAL A 129 8.81 -15.32 0.59
N HIS A 130 8.66 -16.49 0.01
CA HIS A 130 7.76 -17.54 0.51
C HIS A 130 8.20 -18.92 0.01
N PHE A 131 7.63 -19.94 0.60
CA PHE A 131 7.79 -21.31 0.12
C PHE A 131 6.43 -22.02 0.07
N VAL A 132 6.37 -23.05 -0.75
CA VAL A 132 5.23 -23.97 -0.84
C VAL A 132 5.73 -25.36 -0.55
N SER A 133 5.16 -26.03 0.42
CA SER A 133 5.50 -27.42 0.74
C SER A 133 4.37 -28.35 0.32
N ARG A 134 4.77 -29.44 -0.30
CA ARG A 134 3.90 -30.54 -0.70
C ARG A 134 3.96 -31.62 0.36
N PHE A 135 2.77 -32.01 0.82
CA PHE A 135 2.57 -33.08 1.79
C PHE A 135 1.89 -34.26 1.12
N GLU A 136 2.35 -35.45 1.40
CA GLU A 136 1.75 -36.70 0.91
C GLU A 136 1.36 -37.60 2.08
N HIS A 137 0.29 -38.35 1.87
CA HIS A 137 -0.24 -39.38 2.75
C HIS A 137 -0.46 -40.66 1.95
N ALA A 138 -0.30 -41.81 2.58
CA ALA A 138 -0.43 -43.12 1.91
C ALA A 138 -1.83 -43.37 1.31
N GLU A 139 -2.88 -42.86 1.94
CA GLU A 139 -4.27 -43.12 1.60
C GLU A 139 -5.09 -41.88 1.26
N LYS A 140 -4.54 -40.68 1.46
CA LYS A 140 -5.23 -39.40 1.25
C LYS A 140 -4.63 -38.63 0.07
N ARG A 141 -5.40 -37.68 -0.45
CA ARG A 141 -4.92 -36.74 -1.46
C ARG A 141 -3.76 -35.91 -0.90
N LYS A 142 -2.82 -35.56 -1.78
CA LYS A 142 -1.74 -34.62 -1.47
C LYS A 142 -2.28 -33.25 -1.07
N GLU A 143 -1.61 -32.62 -0.12
CA GLU A 143 -1.90 -31.28 0.38
C GLU A 143 -0.72 -30.34 0.11
N PHE A 144 -1.02 -29.04 -0.01
CA PHE A 144 -0.02 -28.01 -0.18
C PHE A 144 -0.20 -26.94 0.90
N MET A 145 0.90 -26.48 1.46
CA MET A 145 0.91 -25.34 2.40
C MET A 145 1.91 -24.30 1.95
N GLN A 146 1.55 -23.04 2.18
CA GLN A 146 2.44 -21.89 1.97
C GLN A 146 2.95 -21.38 3.30
N GLY A 147 4.22 -21.02 3.33
CA GLY A 147 4.87 -20.37 4.45
C GLY A 147 5.76 -19.21 4.00
N THR A 148 6.21 -18.44 4.97
CA THR A 148 7.15 -17.32 4.79
C THR A 148 8.42 -17.59 5.59
N PRO A 149 9.50 -16.79 5.42
CA PRO A 149 10.70 -16.93 6.26
C PRO A 149 10.42 -16.86 7.78
N ALA A 150 9.30 -16.22 8.16
CA ALA A 150 8.86 -16.15 9.55
C ALA A 150 8.11 -17.40 10.04
N GLY A 151 7.88 -18.38 9.17
CA GLY A 151 7.18 -19.64 9.46
C GLY A 151 5.97 -19.90 8.54
N TRP A 152 5.19 -20.91 8.96
CA TRP A 152 3.98 -21.35 8.25
C TRP A 152 2.85 -20.33 8.35
#